data_c323bb124aae09958923be87edb1dbff
#
_entry.id   c323bb124aae09958923be87edb1dbff
#
_cell.length_a   1.000
_cell.length_b   1.000
_cell.length_c   1.000
_cell.angle_alpha   90.00
_cell.angle_beta   90.00
_cell.angle_gamma   90.00
#
_symmetry.space_group_name_H-M   'P 1'
#
loop_
_entity.id
_entity.type
_entity.pdbx_description
1 polymer ?
#
loop_
_entity_poly.entity_id
_entity_poly.type
_entity_poly.pdbx_seq_one_letter_code
_entity_poly.pdbx_strand_id
1 'polypeptide(L)'
;MIERRVKEIAKAHEQMYGVDVSVDFQQSRHGAMINDPGVVEDVMEKAGEVFDPSEFTHVEAMMLGEDFANYLEEMDGCFAFIGWQATPCKPYGKFDFDEKALISGVRLMLTFVIV
;
A
#
# COMPACT_ATOMS: atom_id res chain seq x y z
N MET A 1 10.81 19.60 -3.66
CA MET A 1 10.05 20.73 -4.29
C MET A 1 8.94 21.24 -3.36
N ILE A 2 8.05 20.40 -2.84
CA ILE A 2 6.90 20.81 -1.99
C ILE A 2 7.37 21.50 -0.70
N GLU A 3 8.30 20.91 0.05
CA GLU A 3 8.83 21.47 1.30
C GLU A 3 9.35 22.91 1.13
N ARG A 4 10.13 23.15 0.07
CA ARG A 4 10.65 24.49 -0.24
C ARG A 4 9.50 25.48 -0.43
N ARG A 5 8.46 25.11 -1.17
CA ARG A 5 7.30 25.99 -1.43
C ARG A 5 6.50 26.28 -0.17
N VAL A 6 6.33 25.28 0.69
CA VAL A 6 5.65 25.47 1.99
C VAL A 6 6.42 26.47 2.87
N LYS A 7 7.76 26.33 2.97
CA LYS A 7 8.60 27.28 3.72
C LYS A 7 8.56 28.71 3.13
N GLU A 8 8.53 28.84 1.80
CA GLU A 8 8.38 30.16 1.13
C GLU A 8 7.03 30.80 1.47
N ILE A 9 5.94 30.04 1.46
CA ILE A 9 4.60 30.52 1.81
C ILE A 9 4.55 30.94 3.29
N ALA A 10 5.09 30.11 4.19
CA ALA A 10 5.18 30.44 5.61
C ALA A 10 5.89 31.78 5.84
N LYS A 11 7.06 31.96 5.22
CA LYS A 11 7.83 33.22 5.31
C LYS A 11 7.08 34.43 4.77
N ALA A 12 6.32 34.27 3.69
CA ALA A 12 5.49 35.34 3.17
C ALA A 12 4.38 35.74 4.16
N HIS A 13 3.78 34.78 4.86
CA HIS A 13 2.77 35.06 5.89
C HIS A 13 3.37 35.76 7.11
N GLU A 14 4.57 35.40 7.55
CA GLU A 14 5.29 36.11 8.61
C GLU A 14 5.42 37.60 8.28
N GLN A 15 5.86 37.91 7.05
CA GLN A 15 6.04 39.27 6.60
C GLN A 15 4.72 40.05 6.46
N MET A 16 3.66 39.37 5.98
CA MET A 16 2.37 39.99 5.72
C MET A 16 1.60 40.31 7.01
N TYR A 17 1.67 39.41 7.99
CA TYR A 17 0.83 39.47 9.18
C TYR A 17 1.59 39.81 10.46
N GLY A 18 2.92 39.89 10.42
CA GLY A 18 3.76 40.15 11.61
C GLY A 18 3.68 39.06 12.67
N VAL A 19 3.56 37.82 12.23
CA VAL A 19 3.50 36.62 13.07
C VAL A 19 4.73 35.75 12.83
N ASP A 20 5.09 34.90 13.81
CA ASP A 20 6.10 33.87 13.64
C ASP A 20 5.41 32.58 13.17
N VAL A 21 5.94 31.94 12.12
CA VAL A 21 5.42 30.67 11.59
C VAL A 21 6.51 29.60 11.61
N SER A 22 6.34 28.58 12.43
CA SER A 22 7.21 27.42 12.39
C SER A 22 6.64 26.36 11.45
N VAL A 23 7.51 25.79 10.60
CA VAL A 23 7.15 24.67 9.71
C VAL A 23 7.98 23.47 10.10
N ASP A 24 7.31 22.48 10.68
CA ASP A 24 7.89 21.16 10.92
C ASP A 24 7.44 20.20 9.83
N PHE A 25 8.41 19.69 9.06
CA PHE A 25 8.14 18.77 7.96
C PHE A 25 8.53 17.36 8.41
N GLN A 26 7.53 16.62 8.89
CA GLN A 26 7.75 15.21 9.17
C GLN A 26 7.84 14.45 7.84
N GLN A 27 9.03 14.00 7.50
CA GLN A 27 9.19 13.08 6.38
C GLN A 27 8.52 11.76 6.72
N SER A 28 7.48 11.40 5.95
CA SER A 28 7.07 10.01 5.87
C SER A 28 8.28 9.19 5.40
N ARG A 29 8.68 8.21 6.18
CA ARG A 29 9.81 7.35 5.85
C ARG A 29 9.45 6.27 4.83
N HIS A 30 8.20 6.24 4.38
CA HIS A 30 7.73 5.23 3.45
C HIS A 30 8.03 5.65 2.03
N GLY A 31 8.87 4.86 1.35
CA GLY A 31 9.10 4.93 -0.08
C GLY A 31 7.88 4.45 -0.88
N ALA A 32 8.02 4.40 -2.20
CA ALA A 32 7.05 3.71 -3.03
C ALA A 32 7.13 2.20 -2.76
N MET A 33 5.98 1.57 -2.54
CA MET A 33 5.90 0.12 -2.44
C MET A 33 5.99 -0.47 -3.84
N ILE A 34 7.08 -1.18 -4.12
CA ILE A 34 7.35 -1.81 -5.42
C ILE A 34 7.69 -3.27 -5.15
N ASN A 35 6.84 -4.16 -5.65
CA ASN A 35 7.05 -5.59 -5.54
C ASN A 35 8.26 -6.04 -6.35
N ASP A 36 9.04 -6.99 -5.83
CA ASP A 36 10.09 -7.66 -6.59
C ASP A 36 9.48 -8.55 -7.68
N PRO A 37 9.90 -8.41 -8.97
CA PRO A 37 9.33 -9.18 -10.07
C PRO A 37 9.50 -10.69 -9.92
N GLY A 38 10.65 -11.16 -9.40
CA GLY A 38 10.91 -12.59 -9.21
C GLY A 38 10.01 -13.18 -8.13
N VAL A 39 9.84 -12.47 -7.01
CA VAL A 39 8.92 -12.91 -5.95
C VAL A 39 7.47 -12.88 -6.43
N VAL A 40 7.08 -11.93 -7.29
CA VAL A 40 5.75 -11.90 -7.90
C VAL A 40 5.51 -13.13 -8.77
N GLU A 41 6.49 -13.54 -9.59
CA GLU A 41 6.40 -14.75 -10.42
C GLU A 41 6.19 -15.99 -9.54
N ASP A 42 6.98 -16.16 -8.48
CA ASP A 42 6.87 -17.28 -7.54
C ASP A 42 5.50 -17.29 -6.83
N VAL A 43 5.01 -16.12 -6.42
CA VAL A 43 3.70 -15.97 -5.79
C VAL A 43 2.59 -16.35 -6.76
N MET A 44 2.66 -15.93 -8.00
CA MET A 44 1.65 -16.23 -9.03
C MET A 44 1.64 -17.72 -9.39
N GLU A 45 2.81 -18.36 -9.50
CA GLU A 45 2.91 -19.80 -9.75
C GLU A 45 2.23 -20.57 -8.64
N LYS A 46 2.61 -20.34 -7.39
CA LYS A 46 2.03 -21.04 -6.22
C LYS A 46 0.55 -20.72 -6.01
N ALA A 47 0.14 -19.47 -6.23
CA ALA A 47 -1.26 -19.10 -6.17
C ALA A 47 -2.10 -19.83 -7.23
N GLY A 48 -1.53 -20.08 -8.41
CA GLY A 48 -2.17 -20.86 -9.49
C GLY A 48 -2.45 -22.34 -9.12
N GLU A 49 -1.81 -22.89 -8.09
CA GLU A 49 -2.10 -24.23 -7.58
C GLU A 49 -3.43 -24.30 -6.82
N VAL A 50 -3.91 -23.17 -6.28
CA VAL A 50 -5.07 -23.14 -5.36
C VAL A 50 -6.20 -22.22 -5.81
N PHE A 51 -5.94 -21.35 -6.78
CA PHE A 51 -6.91 -20.40 -7.35
C PHE A 51 -7.02 -20.57 -8.86
N ASP A 52 -8.22 -20.31 -9.39
CA ASP A 52 -8.41 -20.26 -10.83
C ASP A 52 -7.76 -19.00 -11.42
N PRO A 53 -7.13 -19.06 -12.60
CA PRO A 53 -6.54 -17.88 -13.24
C PRO A 53 -7.50 -16.70 -13.43
N SER A 54 -8.81 -16.96 -13.53
CA SER A 54 -9.83 -15.90 -13.60
C SER A 54 -10.04 -15.13 -12.31
N GLU A 55 -9.52 -15.65 -11.18
CA GLU A 55 -9.57 -14.98 -9.87
C GLU A 55 -8.44 -13.96 -9.68
N PHE A 56 -7.45 -13.95 -10.58
CA PHE A 56 -6.35 -12.98 -10.53
C PHE A 56 -6.74 -11.68 -11.24
N THR A 57 -6.41 -10.58 -10.61
CA THR A 57 -6.63 -9.25 -11.17
C THR A 57 -5.37 -8.42 -11.04
N HIS A 58 -4.93 -7.81 -12.14
CA HIS A 58 -3.87 -6.82 -12.09
C HIS A 58 -4.40 -5.54 -11.45
N VAL A 59 -3.67 -5.02 -10.49
CA VAL A 59 -4.00 -3.77 -9.80
C VAL A 59 -3.10 -2.66 -10.34
N GLU A 60 -3.71 -1.60 -10.86
CA GLU A 60 -2.99 -0.41 -11.29
C GLU A 60 -2.30 0.31 -10.13
N ALA A 61 -1.24 1.06 -10.43
CA ALA A 61 -0.53 1.83 -9.42
C ALA A 61 -1.47 2.79 -8.68
N MET A 62 -1.45 2.73 -7.35
CA MET A 62 -2.32 3.51 -6.48
C MET A 62 -1.50 4.47 -5.62
N MET A 63 -2.06 5.66 -5.36
CA MET A 63 -1.48 6.65 -4.45
C MET A 63 -1.91 6.36 -3.00
N LEU A 64 -1.52 5.17 -2.52
CA LEU A 64 -1.75 4.74 -1.14
C LEU A 64 -0.44 4.80 -0.35
N GLY A 65 -0.54 5.03 0.96
CA GLY A 65 0.57 4.86 1.89
C GLY A 65 0.49 3.47 2.49
N GLU A 66 1.60 2.73 2.42
CA GLU A 66 1.71 1.38 2.97
C GLU A 66 3.09 1.21 3.61
N ASP A 67 3.14 0.85 4.88
CA ASP A 67 4.39 0.71 5.63
C ASP A 67 5.14 -0.59 5.30
N PHE A 68 4.52 -1.52 4.59
CA PHE A 68 5.19 -2.69 4.02
C PHE A 68 6.33 -2.31 3.07
N ALA A 69 6.28 -1.09 2.49
CA ALA A 69 7.39 -0.54 1.71
C ALA A 69 8.73 -0.56 2.45
N ASN A 70 8.73 -0.40 3.79
CA ASN A 70 9.95 -0.45 4.58
C ASN A 70 10.59 -1.84 4.60
N TYR A 71 9.79 -2.91 4.51
CA TYR A 71 10.32 -4.27 4.39
C TYR A 71 10.95 -4.49 3.03
N LEU A 72 10.36 -3.92 1.97
CA LEU A 72 10.86 -4.05 0.60
C LEU A 72 12.14 -3.24 0.34
N GLU A 73 12.49 -2.29 1.21
CA GLU A 73 13.80 -1.62 1.19
C GLU A 73 14.94 -2.53 1.69
N GLU A 74 14.62 -3.54 2.50
CA GLU A 74 15.59 -4.41 3.16
C GLU A 74 15.61 -5.85 2.57
N MET A 75 14.54 -6.25 1.88
CA MET A 75 14.41 -7.60 1.33
C MET A 75 13.48 -7.62 0.11
N ASP A 76 13.71 -8.60 -0.76
CA ASP A 76 12.80 -8.88 -1.86
C ASP A 76 11.47 -9.41 -1.32
N GLY A 77 10.37 -8.93 -1.87
CA GLY A 77 9.05 -9.32 -1.38
C GLY A 77 7.91 -8.94 -2.33
N CYS A 78 6.74 -9.42 -2.00
CA CYS A 78 5.51 -9.15 -2.74
C CYS A 78 4.37 -8.80 -1.78
N PHE A 79 3.73 -7.67 -2.05
CA PHE A 79 2.48 -7.28 -1.42
C PHE A 79 1.33 -7.57 -2.38
N ALA A 80 0.36 -8.34 -1.94
CA ALA A 80 -0.80 -8.72 -2.72
C ALA A 80 -2.11 -8.34 -2.02
N PHE A 81 -3.08 -7.85 -2.80
CA PHE A 81 -4.42 -7.63 -2.30
C PHE A 81 -5.24 -8.91 -2.41
N ILE A 82 -5.96 -9.22 -1.34
CA ILE A 82 -6.94 -10.29 -1.34
C ILE A 82 -8.32 -9.65 -1.28
N GLY A 83 -9.09 -9.86 -2.35
CA GLY A 83 -10.43 -9.33 -2.49
C GLY A 83 -11.49 -10.44 -2.48
N TRP A 84 -12.68 -10.09 -2.12
CA TRP A 84 -13.86 -10.91 -2.27
C TRP A 84 -14.98 -10.05 -2.82
N GLN A 85 -15.42 -10.33 -4.02
CA GLN A 85 -16.46 -9.60 -4.77
C GLN A 85 -16.51 -8.08 -4.53
N ALA A 86 -16.52 -7.29 -5.56
CA ALA A 86 -16.52 -5.82 -5.49
C ALA A 86 -17.69 -5.29 -4.64
N THR A 87 -17.48 -5.22 -3.35
CA THR A 87 -18.37 -4.44 -2.48
C THR A 87 -18.02 -2.97 -2.69
N PRO A 88 -18.96 -2.09 -3.04
CA PRO A 88 -18.68 -0.68 -3.13
C PRO A 88 -18.01 -0.20 -1.85
N CYS A 89 -16.90 0.54 -1.97
CA CYS A 89 -16.19 1.10 -0.83
C CYS A 89 -17.17 1.89 0.04
N LYS A 90 -17.52 1.33 1.20
CA LYS A 90 -18.41 2.00 2.15
C LYS A 90 -17.65 3.16 2.81
N PRO A 91 -18.34 4.26 3.20
CA PRO A 91 -17.72 5.34 3.95
C PRO A 91 -17.00 4.81 5.20
N TYR A 92 -15.87 5.42 5.56
CA TYR A 92 -14.97 4.98 6.63
C TYR A 92 -15.63 4.52 7.93
N GLY A 93 -16.75 5.11 8.34
CA GLY A 93 -17.48 4.72 9.56
C GLY A 93 -18.33 3.44 9.43
N LYS A 94 -18.40 2.84 8.23
CA LYS A 94 -19.18 1.63 7.94
C LYS A 94 -18.38 0.61 7.13
N PHE A 95 -17.07 0.62 7.31
CA PHE A 95 -16.20 -0.37 6.66
C PHE A 95 -16.59 -1.76 7.17
N ASP A 96 -16.81 -2.65 6.24
CA ASP A 96 -17.15 -4.05 6.46
C ASP A 96 -16.61 -4.85 5.29
N PHE A 97 -16.10 -6.03 5.53
CA PHE A 97 -15.59 -6.92 4.50
C PHE A 97 -16.18 -8.32 4.65
N ASP A 98 -16.25 -9.06 3.56
CA ASP A 98 -16.69 -10.45 3.61
C ASP A 98 -15.58 -11.31 4.24
N GLU A 99 -15.87 -11.92 5.39
CA GLU A 99 -14.93 -12.77 6.13
C GLU A 99 -14.42 -13.96 5.31
N LYS A 100 -15.12 -14.34 4.23
CA LYS A 100 -14.65 -15.37 3.30
C LYS A 100 -13.33 -15.01 2.63
N ALA A 101 -13.01 -13.72 2.48
CA ALA A 101 -11.71 -13.27 1.98
C ALA A 101 -10.56 -13.76 2.87
N LEU A 102 -10.77 -13.92 4.17
CA LEU A 102 -9.77 -14.45 5.10
C LEU A 102 -9.36 -15.88 4.74
N ILE A 103 -10.31 -16.70 4.31
CA ILE A 103 -10.04 -18.08 3.89
C ILE A 103 -9.12 -18.10 2.67
N SER A 104 -9.34 -17.20 1.72
CA SER A 104 -8.47 -17.04 0.54
C SER A 104 -7.06 -16.63 0.94
N GLY A 105 -6.92 -15.70 1.90
CA GLY A 105 -5.63 -15.31 2.46
C GLY A 105 -4.89 -16.48 3.12
N VAL A 106 -5.59 -17.25 3.94
CA VAL A 106 -5.01 -18.46 4.58
C VAL A 106 -4.58 -19.48 3.54
N ARG A 107 -5.41 -19.75 2.52
CA ARG A 107 -5.08 -20.67 1.44
C ARG A 107 -3.80 -20.25 0.72
N LEU A 108 -3.69 -18.97 0.35
CA LEU A 108 -2.49 -18.42 -0.29
C LEU A 108 -1.26 -18.60 0.60
N MET A 109 -1.34 -18.22 1.87
CA MET A 109 -0.20 -18.33 2.79
C MET A 109 0.25 -19.77 3.00
N LEU A 110 -0.67 -20.73 3.03
CA LEU A 110 -0.35 -22.15 3.22
C LEU A 110 0.44 -22.72 2.03
N THR A 111 0.27 -22.21 0.80
CA THR A 111 1.04 -22.67 -0.36
C THR A 111 2.54 -22.38 -0.26
N PHE A 112 2.94 -21.44 0.60
CA PHE A 112 4.34 -21.12 0.85
C PHE A 112 4.95 -21.91 2.02
N VAL A 113 4.14 -22.50 2.87
CA VAL A 113 4.58 -23.19 4.09
C VAL A 113 4.56 -24.72 3.93
N ILE A 114 3.61 -25.22 3.17
CA ILE A 114 3.45 -26.67 2.95
C ILE A 114 4.21 -27.01 1.65
N VAL A 115 5.43 -27.50 1.82
CA VAL A 115 6.27 -28.09 0.76
C VAL A 115 6.03 -29.60 0.70
#